data_112c07a140730243f2801ba6122ee34d
#
_entry.id   112c07a140730243f2801ba6122ee34d
#
_cell.length_a   1.000
_cell.length_b   1.000
_cell.length_c   1.000
_cell.angle_alpha   90.00
_cell.angle_beta   90.00
_cell.angle_gamma   90.00
#
_symmetry.space_group_name_H-M   'P 1'
#
loop_
_entity.id
_entity.type
_entity.pdbx_description
1 polymer ?
#
loop_
_entity_poly.entity_id
_entity_poly.type
_entity_poly.pdbx_seq_one_letter_code
_entity_poly.pdbx_strand_id
1 'polypeptide(L)'
;MRTAVYFEGRRAGSLDWRQEPGGVRAVLDCELCSACILRVYAETEGAAPLYVGLPEPQGGRLRLARRLSAETLRQAGWTGKEPLRVYLAERQEQAPRVEPEKRAP
;
A
#
# COMPACT_ATOMS: atom_id res chain seq x y z
N MET A 1 -0.21 9.10 -12.91
CA MET A 1 -1.09 9.68 -11.91
C MET A 1 -0.39 9.70 -10.55
N ARG A 2 -0.48 10.80 -9.85
CA ARG A 2 0.16 10.95 -8.54
C ARG A 2 -0.90 11.28 -7.50
N THR A 3 -0.85 10.61 -6.36
CA THR A 3 -1.80 10.85 -5.30
C THR A 3 -1.09 11.01 -3.95
N ALA A 4 -1.72 11.72 -3.02
CA ALA A 4 -1.17 11.92 -1.70
C ALA A 4 -1.23 10.63 -0.89
N VAL A 5 -0.24 10.45 -0.01
CA VAL A 5 -0.18 9.33 0.90
C VAL A 5 -0.32 9.87 2.33
N TYR A 6 -1.16 9.22 3.12
CA TYR A 6 -1.49 9.68 4.47
C TYR A 6 -1.01 8.69 5.52
N PHE A 7 -0.62 9.23 6.65
CA PHE A 7 -0.32 8.44 7.84
C PHE A 7 -0.94 9.14 9.03
N GLU A 8 -1.82 8.42 9.72
CA GLU A 8 -2.52 8.94 10.89
C GLU A 8 -3.22 10.26 10.60
N GLY A 9 -3.85 10.35 9.43
CA GLY A 9 -4.62 11.51 9.03
C GLY A 9 -3.80 12.67 8.49
N ARG A 10 -2.48 12.54 8.42
CA ARG A 10 -1.62 13.60 7.89
C ARG A 10 -0.98 13.17 6.60
N ARG A 11 -0.79 14.12 5.70
CA ARG A 11 -0.10 13.84 4.46
C ARG A 11 1.37 13.55 4.76
N ALA A 12 1.83 12.38 4.32
CA ALA A 12 3.21 11.95 4.54
C ALA A 12 4.04 11.99 3.27
N GLY A 13 3.43 11.96 2.10
CA GLY A 13 4.16 11.95 0.84
C GLY A 13 3.25 11.71 -0.34
N SER A 14 3.77 11.04 -1.35
CA SER A 14 3.03 10.80 -2.57
C SER A 14 3.31 9.41 -3.13
N LEU A 15 2.37 8.91 -3.90
CA LEU A 15 2.48 7.67 -4.66
C LEU A 15 2.24 8.00 -6.14
N ASP A 16 3.15 7.53 -6.97
CA ASP A 16 2.98 7.62 -8.42
C ASP A 16 2.49 6.28 -8.93
N TRP A 17 1.35 6.30 -9.61
CA TRP A 17 0.67 5.10 -10.09
C TRP A 17 0.66 5.16 -11.60
N ARG A 18 1.38 4.25 -12.26
CA ARG A 18 1.54 4.27 -13.71
C ARG A 18 1.11 2.97 -14.33
N GLN A 19 0.26 3.08 -15.34
CA GLN A 19 -0.10 1.93 -16.16
C GLN A 19 1.10 1.52 -17.00
N GLU A 20 1.35 0.23 -17.08
CA GLU A 20 2.41 -0.35 -17.90
C GLU A 20 1.86 -1.57 -18.60
N PRO A 21 2.52 -2.03 -19.66
CA PRO A 21 2.14 -3.31 -20.25
C PRO A 21 2.24 -4.41 -19.20
N GLY A 22 1.12 -5.09 -18.98
CA GLY A 22 1.04 -6.19 -18.04
C GLY A 22 0.87 -5.81 -16.59
N GLY A 23 0.61 -4.54 -16.26
CA GLY A 23 0.36 -4.19 -14.88
C GLY A 23 0.46 -2.72 -14.58
N VAL A 24 0.91 -2.42 -13.37
CA VAL A 24 1.04 -1.06 -12.86
C VAL A 24 2.37 -0.95 -12.12
N ARG A 25 3.04 0.16 -12.26
CA ARG A 25 4.19 0.50 -11.44
C ARG A 25 3.77 1.53 -10.40
N ALA A 26 4.00 1.20 -9.14
CA ALA A 26 3.68 2.08 -8.02
C ALA A 26 4.99 2.51 -7.37
N VAL A 27 5.22 3.82 -7.27
CA VAL A 27 6.42 4.38 -6.65
C VAL A 27 5.98 5.32 -5.53
N LEU A 28 6.41 5.02 -4.33
CA LEU A 28 6.03 5.77 -3.14
C LEU A 28 7.26 6.48 -2.59
N ASP A 29 7.05 7.72 -2.13
CA ASP A 29 8.08 8.51 -1.48
C ASP A 29 7.42 9.34 -0.38
N CYS A 30 7.78 9.04 0.86
CA CYS A 30 7.21 9.72 2.03
C CYS A 30 8.31 10.31 2.88
N GLU A 31 8.07 11.53 3.38
CA GLU A 31 8.95 12.19 4.33
C GLU A 31 8.52 11.79 5.74
N LEU A 32 8.90 10.58 6.13
CA LEU A 32 8.45 10.02 7.39
C LEU A 32 9.51 9.07 7.91
N CYS A 33 9.89 9.27 9.17
CA CYS A 33 10.73 8.34 9.91
C CYS A 33 9.85 7.64 10.92
N SER A 34 9.89 6.34 10.93
CA SER A 34 9.10 5.57 11.89
C SER A 34 9.91 4.40 12.40
N ALA A 35 9.82 4.16 13.71
CA ALA A 35 10.40 2.98 14.31
C ALA A 35 9.54 1.76 14.08
N CYS A 36 8.32 1.95 13.60
CA CYS A 36 7.38 0.87 13.36
C CYS A 36 7.43 0.42 11.92
N ILE A 37 7.11 -0.83 11.68
CA ILE A 37 6.96 -1.33 10.32
C ILE A 37 5.61 -0.87 9.80
N LEU A 38 5.63 -0.16 8.68
CA LEU A 38 4.42 0.37 8.07
C LEU A 38 4.16 -0.35 6.76
N ARG A 39 2.88 -0.49 6.41
CA ARG A 39 2.43 -1.08 5.16
C ARG A 39 1.66 -0.07 4.35
N VAL A 40 1.78 -0.15 3.04
CA VAL A 40 1.11 0.76 2.13
C VAL A 40 -0.15 0.09 1.62
N TYR A 41 -1.29 0.77 1.78
CA TYR A 41 -2.58 0.33 1.26
C TYR A 41 -3.17 1.39 0.36
N ALA A 42 -3.88 0.93 -0.65
CA ALA A 42 -4.61 1.81 -1.55
C ALA A 42 -6.07 1.39 -1.55
N GLU A 43 -6.95 2.39 -1.65
CA GLU A 43 -8.39 2.17 -1.69
C GLU A 43 -8.99 2.78 -2.93
N THR A 44 -10.03 2.14 -3.46
CA THR A 44 -10.80 2.64 -4.58
C THR A 44 -12.24 2.19 -4.41
N GLU A 45 -13.14 2.73 -5.24
CA GLU A 45 -14.52 2.32 -5.20
C GLU A 45 -14.71 0.92 -5.74
N GLY A 46 -15.58 0.16 -5.10
CA GLY A 46 -16.00 -1.13 -5.62
C GLY A 46 -15.00 -2.26 -5.44
N ALA A 47 -13.95 -2.04 -4.65
CA ALA A 47 -12.97 -3.09 -4.40
C ALA A 47 -12.46 -3.00 -2.98
N ALA A 48 -11.96 -4.11 -2.46
CA ALA A 48 -11.33 -4.13 -1.15
C ALA A 48 -10.01 -3.39 -1.20
N PRO A 49 -9.51 -2.91 -0.05
CA PRO A 49 -8.20 -2.27 -0.02
C PRO A 49 -7.12 -3.18 -0.59
N LEU A 50 -6.21 -2.58 -1.34
CA LEU A 50 -5.12 -3.29 -1.99
C LEU A 50 -3.84 -3.07 -1.20
N TYR A 51 -3.18 -4.15 -0.82
CA TYR A 51 -1.87 -4.06 -0.21
C TYR A 51 -0.84 -3.79 -1.30
N VAL A 52 -0.19 -2.62 -1.23
CA VAL A 52 0.76 -2.21 -2.25
C VAL A 52 2.15 -2.73 -1.94
N GLY A 53 2.57 -2.65 -0.70
CA GLY A 53 3.88 -3.15 -0.34
C GLY A 53 4.40 -2.60 0.98
N LEU A 54 5.64 -2.96 1.26
CA LEU A 54 6.32 -2.59 2.49
C LEU A 54 7.41 -1.58 2.14
N PRO A 55 7.24 -0.30 2.51
CA PRO A 55 8.26 0.69 2.18
C PRO A 55 9.50 0.49 3.01
N GLU A 56 10.63 0.90 2.45
CA GLU A 56 11.93 0.78 3.11
C GLU A 56 12.43 2.14 3.55
N PRO A 57 13.02 2.23 4.73
CA PRO A 57 13.63 3.48 5.17
C PRO A 57 14.91 3.76 4.38
N GLN A 58 15.02 4.96 3.86
CA GLN A 58 16.17 5.41 3.10
C GLN A 58 16.44 6.88 3.42
N GLY A 59 17.45 7.15 4.22
CA GLY A 59 17.87 8.50 4.51
C GLY A 59 16.80 9.38 5.15
N GLY A 60 16.03 8.83 6.09
CA GLY A 60 14.99 9.58 6.76
C GLY A 60 13.68 9.63 6.00
N ARG A 61 13.58 8.88 4.91
CA ARG A 61 12.37 8.79 4.10
C ARG A 61 11.95 7.34 3.99
N LEU A 62 10.69 7.13 3.65
CA LEU A 62 10.19 5.79 3.29
C LEU A 62 9.96 5.75 1.80
N ARG A 63 10.52 4.74 1.14
CA ARG A 63 10.42 4.61 -0.30
C ARG A 63 10.04 3.19 -0.68
N LEU A 64 9.29 3.10 -1.76
CA LEU A 64 8.86 1.81 -2.30
C LEU A 64 8.69 1.94 -3.79
N ALA A 65 9.25 0.99 -4.53
CA ALA A 65 8.99 0.88 -5.96
C ALA A 65 8.53 -0.55 -6.20
N ARG A 66 7.30 -0.70 -6.70
CA ARG A 66 6.74 -2.03 -6.86
C ARG A 66 5.91 -2.10 -8.11
N ARG A 67 6.05 -3.23 -8.81
CA ARG A 67 5.23 -3.52 -9.97
C ARG A 67 4.15 -4.51 -9.56
N LEU A 68 2.90 -4.13 -9.83
CA LEU A 68 1.74 -4.99 -9.57
C LEU A 68 1.30 -5.56 -10.91
N SER A 69 1.28 -6.87 -11.01
CA SER A 69 0.92 -7.53 -12.26
C SER A 69 -0.58 -7.39 -12.52
N ALA A 70 -0.95 -7.48 -13.80
CA ALA A 70 -2.37 -7.46 -14.16
C ALA A 70 -3.14 -8.56 -13.47
N GLU A 71 -2.49 -9.70 -13.26
CA GLU A 71 -3.11 -10.82 -12.56
C GLU A 71 -3.42 -10.46 -11.11
N THR A 72 -2.46 -9.86 -10.41
CA THR A 72 -2.65 -9.41 -9.04
C THR A 72 -3.81 -8.43 -8.94
N LEU A 73 -3.83 -7.45 -9.86
CA LEU A 73 -4.89 -6.44 -9.87
C LEU A 73 -6.24 -7.08 -10.16
N ARG A 74 -6.30 -8.01 -11.10
CA ARG A 74 -7.55 -8.69 -11.43
C ARG A 74 -8.07 -9.47 -10.23
N GLN A 75 -7.20 -10.19 -9.55
CA GLN A 75 -7.60 -10.98 -8.38
C GLN A 75 -8.10 -10.08 -7.24
N ALA A 76 -7.59 -8.87 -7.15
CA ALA A 76 -8.02 -7.92 -6.12
C ALA A 76 -9.25 -7.11 -6.51
N GLY A 77 -9.75 -7.29 -7.74
CA GLY A 77 -10.86 -6.49 -8.22
C GLY A 77 -10.49 -5.09 -8.65
N TRP A 78 -9.21 -4.89 -9.01
CA TRP A 78 -8.66 -3.57 -9.32
C TRP A 78 -8.39 -3.34 -10.80
N THR A 79 -8.87 -4.19 -11.68
CA THR A 79 -8.64 -4.03 -13.10
C THR A 79 -9.19 -2.68 -13.59
N GLY A 80 -8.33 -1.89 -14.22
CA GLY A 80 -8.73 -0.59 -14.74
C GLY A 80 -9.00 0.47 -13.70
N LYS A 81 -8.66 0.23 -12.45
CA LYS A 81 -8.94 1.16 -11.37
C LYS A 81 -7.67 1.90 -10.96
N GLU A 82 -7.88 3.09 -10.39
CA GLU A 82 -6.80 3.89 -9.84
C GLU A 82 -7.09 4.17 -8.37
N PRO A 83 -6.06 4.36 -7.55
CA PRO A 83 -6.29 4.62 -6.14
C PRO A 83 -6.95 5.98 -5.92
N LEU A 84 -7.99 6.00 -5.12
CA LEU A 84 -8.62 7.23 -4.66
C LEU A 84 -8.00 7.69 -3.35
N ARG A 85 -7.43 6.77 -2.60
CA ARG A 85 -6.81 7.07 -1.31
C ARG A 85 -5.67 6.10 -1.08
N VAL A 86 -4.54 6.61 -0.59
CA VAL A 86 -3.39 5.80 -0.24
C VAL A 86 -2.96 6.16 1.18
N TYR A 87 -2.67 5.18 1.99
CA TYR A 87 -2.28 5.44 3.37
C TYR A 87 -1.30 4.39 3.87
N LEU A 88 -0.59 4.77 4.91
CA LEU A 88 0.31 3.88 5.64
C LEU A 88 -0.38 3.43 6.91
N ALA A 89 -0.18 2.17 7.25
CA ALA A 89 -0.72 1.62 8.49
C ALA A 89 0.33 0.75 9.15
N GLU A 90 0.37 0.81 10.46
CA GLU A 90 1.24 -0.08 11.21
C GLU A 90 0.83 -1.51 10.99
N ARG A 91 1.80 -2.39 11.03
CA ARG A 91 1.53 -3.81 10.93
C ARG A 91 0.62 -4.23 12.06
N GLN A 92 -0.55 -4.76 11.72
CA GLN A 92 -1.47 -5.31 12.70
C GLN A 92 -1.02 -6.70 13.09
N GLU A 93 -1.16 -6.96 14.29
CA GLU A 93 -0.83 -8.30 14.77
C GLU A 93 -2.06 -9.15 14.80
N GLN A 94 -2.38 -8.23 14.31
CA GLN A 94 -3.25 -8.56 14.18
C GLN A 94 -3.76 -9.04 14.31
N ALA A 95 -4.21 -8.87 14.37
CA ALA A 95 -4.63 -9.15 14.34
C ALA A 95 -4.89 -9.90 14.55
N PRO A 96 -5.17 -10.27 14.84
CA PRO A 96 -5.35 -11.04 14.88
C PRO A 96 -5.50 -11.88 14.63
N ARG A 97 -5.50 -11.85 14.31
CA ARG A 97 -5.49 -12.62 13.77
C ARG A 97 -5.34 -13.62 14.07
N VAL A 98 -5.64 -13.72 14.16
CA VAL A 98 -5.39 -14.45 14.38
C VAL A 98 -5.43 -15.30 14.54
N GLU A 99 -5.48 -15.25 14.20
CA GLU A 99 -5.35 -15.89 14.18
C GLU A 99 -5.44 -16.61 14.52
N PRO A 100 -5.64 -16.88 14.57
CA PRO A 100 -5.57 -17.51 14.80
C PRO A 100 -5.69 -18.18 15.11
N GLU A 101 -5.72 -17.97 14.94
CA GLU A 101 -5.58 -18.47 15.06
C GLU A 101 -5.57 -19.17 15.29
N LYS A 102 -5.76 -19.09 15.28
CA LYS A 102 -5.55 -19.74 15.18
C LYS A 102 -5.23 -20.51 15.53
N ARG A 103 -5.48 -20.46 15.49
CA ARG A 103 -5.12 -21.35 15.64
C ARG A 103 -5.06 -22.22 16.26
N ALA A 104 -5.54 -22.36 16.53
CA ALA A 104 -5.52 -23.21 16.96
C ALA A 104 -5.54 -23.87 17.44
N PRO A 105 -5.57 -24.34 17.75
CA PRO A 105 -5.72 -24.99 18.20
C PRO A 105 -5.52 -25.49 18.41
#